data_1b939b7ae334742c6543cf5520b3f646
#
_entry.id   1b939b7ae334742c6543cf5520b3f646
#
_cell.length_a   1.000
_cell.length_b   1.000
_cell.length_c   1.000
_cell.angle_alpha   90.00
_cell.angle_beta   90.00
_cell.angle_gamma   90.00
#
_symmetry.space_group_name_H-M   'P 1'
#
loop_
_entity.id
_entity.type
_entity.pdbx_description
1 polymer ?
#
loop_
_entity_poly.entity_id
_entity_poly.type
_entity_poly.pdbx_seq_one_letter_code
_entity_poly.pdbx_strand_id
1 'polypeptide(L)'
;ASTQNVTVDYAVTGTATGSGTDYTLANGTLTISAGATSGTITIGSIADDSLDEANETVIVTLSNPSNATLGSNDAHTYTINDNDSTPVVDFNTTSSNQAESVSSQAITVDLSAASAQNVTVDYAVTGTATGSGTDYTLANGTLTINAGATSGTITIASIVDDSITEGSESVILTLSSPSNASLGSDSVHTYTINDNDSAPVVDFNTTSSSEAESESSAALTVDL
;
A
#
# COMPACT_ATOMS: atom_id res chain seq x y z
N ALA A 1 28.52 44.21 21.54
CA ALA A 1 27.33 44.72 22.25
C ALA A 1 27.00 46.15 21.78
N SER A 2 25.73 46.49 21.72
CA SER A 2 25.23 47.85 21.39
C SER A 2 24.75 48.55 22.66
N THR A 3 24.83 49.86 22.70
CA THR A 3 24.23 50.68 23.76
C THR A 3 22.72 50.87 23.60
N GLN A 4 22.16 50.42 22.46
CA GLN A 4 20.74 50.44 22.14
C GLN A 4 20.24 49.02 21.90
N ASN A 5 18.94 48.81 22.05
CA ASN A 5 18.33 47.55 21.64
C ASN A 5 18.51 47.36 20.13
N VAL A 6 18.90 46.15 19.73
CA VAL A 6 18.94 45.70 18.34
C VAL A 6 17.72 44.88 18.07
N THR A 7 17.01 45.16 16.98
CA THR A 7 15.90 44.33 16.53
C THR A 7 16.21 43.75 15.16
N VAL A 8 15.71 42.57 14.88
CA VAL A 8 15.77 41.92 13.58
C VAL A 8 14.48 41.14 13.35
N ASP A 9 13.86 41.31 12.19
CA ASP A 9 12.70 40.54 11.79
C ASP A 9 13.17 39.15 11.32
N TYR A 10 12.32 38.14 11.53
CA TYR A 10 12.55 36.82 10.99
C TYR A 10 11.28 36.25 10.34
N ALA A 11 11.48 35.56 9.21
CA ALA A 11 10.48 34.82 8.48
C ALA A 11 10.78 33.33 8.59
N VAL A 12 9.72 32.53 8.70
CA VAL A 12 9.78 31.06 8.85
C VAL A 12 9.18 30.42 7.61
N THR A 13 9.94 29.51 6.99
CA THR A 13 9.58 28.72 5.81
C THR A 13 10.11 27.29 5.99
N GLY A 14 9.98 26.42 5.00
CA GLY A 14 10.51 25.06 5.02
C GLY A 14 9.47 24.06 4.55
N THR A 15 9.73 22.77 4.74
CA THR A 15 8.81 21.68 4.40
C THR A 15 7.90 21.30 5.56
N ALA A 16 8.37 21.49 6.80
CA ALA A 16 7.59 21.24 8.00
C ALA A 16 6.41 22.20 8.13
N THR A 17 5.28 21.70 8.60
CA THR A 17 4.03 22.43 8.77
C THR A 17 3.97 23.08 10.16
N GLY A 18 3.98 24.40 10.21
CA GLY A 18 3.89 25.17 11.45
C GLY A 18 2.50 25.12 12.11
N SER A 19 2.31 26.01 13.08
CA SER A 19 1.04 26.17 13.83
C SER A 19 0.67 24.99 14.73
N GLY A 20 1.66 24.17 15.12
CA GLY A 20 1.49 23.08 16.07
C GLY A 20 1.17 21.72 15.43
N THR A 21 1.29 21.59 14.11
CA THR A 21 1.31 20.28 13.43
C THR A 21 2.67 19.64 13.71
N ASP A 22 3.75 20.13 13.11
CA ASP A 22 5.09 19.59 13.29
C ASP A 22 5.91 20.42 14.28
N TYR A 23 5.64 21.74 14.36
CA TYR A 23 6.30 22.64 15.30
C TYR A 23 5.49 23.92 15.54
N THR A 24 5.93 24.73 16.52
CA THR A 24 5.37 26.05 16.79
C THR A 24 6.46 27.12 16.66
N LEU A 25 6.40 27.91 15.61
CA LEU A 25 7.13 29.16 15.43
C LEU A 25 6.47 29.98 14.32
N ALA A 26 5.99 31.18 14.62
CA ALA A 26 5.49 32.12 13.62
C ALA A 26 6.57 33.12 13.23
N ASN A 27 6.37 33.84 12.12
CA ASN A 27 7.19 35.04 11.80
C ASN A 27 7.14 36.04 12.95
N GLY A 28 8.23 36.75 13.18
CA GLY A 28 8.30 37.70 14.28
C GLY A 28 9.50 38.61 14.21
N THR A 29 9.73 39.31 15.33
CA THR A 29 10.87 40.21 15.53
C THR A 29 11.59 39.78 16.79
N LEU A 30 12.90 39.51 16.68
CA LEU A 30 13.78 39.26 17.80
C LEU A 30 14.34 40.61 18.28
N THR A 31 14.30 40.82 19.59
CA THR A 31 14.96 41.98 20.26
C THR A 31 16.14 41.48 21.09
N ILE A 32 17.32 41.99 20.81
CA ILE A 32 18.53 41.82 21.62
C ILE A 32 18.70 43.09 22.44
N SER A 33 18.60 42.96 23.74
CA SER A 33 18.65 44.11 24.66
C SER A 33 20.00 44.84 24.63
N ALA A 34 19.99 46.13 24.89
CA ALA A 34 21.20 46.93 25.06
C ALA A 34 22.19 46.26 26.02
N GLY A 35 23.45 46.17 25.62
CA GLY A 35 24.52 45.48 26.38
C GLY A 35 24.59 43.95 26.16
N ALA A 36 23.55 43.31 25.67
CA ALA A 36 23.60 41.92 25.32
C ALA A 36 24.32 41.67 23.98
N THR A 37 24.85 40.46 23.79
CA THR A 37 25.55 40.04 22.57
C THR A 37 24.81 38.97 21.78
N SER A 38 23.70 38.47 22.33
CA SER A 38 22.88 37.42 21.69
C SER A 38 21.41 37.49 22.09
N GLY A 39 20.57 36.93 21.30
CA GLY A 39 19.16 36.61 21.56
C GLY A 39 18.80 35.24 20.95
N THR A 40 17.66 34.69 21.31
CA THR A 40 17.25 33.35 20.89
C THR A 40 15.89 33.39 20.19
N ILE A 41 15.79 32.73 19.05
CA ILE A 41 14.54 32.36 18.41
C ILE A 41 14.34 30.88 18.73
N THR A 42 13.17 30.51 19.26
CA THR A 42 12.89 29.14 19.69
C THR A 42 11.87 28.49 18.76
N ILE A 43 12.26 27.37 18.13
CA ILE A 43 11.34 26.44 17.49
C ILE A 43 10.78 25.57 18.62
N GLY A 44 9.51 25.74 18.96
CA GLY A 44 8.87 25.06 20.08
C GLY A 44 7.91 23.97 19.63
N SER A 45 7.50 23.14 20.59
CA SER A 45 6.47 22.10 20.37
C SER A 45 6.73 21.26 19.11
N ILE A 46 7.99 20.78 18.96
CA ILE A 46 8.27 19.80 17.90
C ILE A 46 7.45 18.56 18.23
N ALA A 47 6.56 18.19 17.29
CA ALA A 47 5.68 17.05 17.46
C ALA A 47 6.45 15.75 17.20
N ASP A 48 6.11 14.71 17.96
CA ASP A 48 6.59 13.35 17.82
C ASP A 48 5.32 12.49 17.73
N ASP A 49 5.17 11.69 16.68
CA ASP A 49 4.00 10.81 16.51
C ASP A 49 4.45 9.35 16.25
N SER A 50 3.82 8.58 15.42
CA SER A 50 4.17 7.19 15.10
C SER A 50 4.05 6.89 13.61
N LEU A 51 4.11 7.92 12.78
CA LEU A 51 4.02 7.80 11.34
C LEU A 51 5.43 7.89 10.73
N ASP A 52 5.81 6.91 9.94
CA ASP A 52 7.00 6.97 9.08
C ASP A 52 6.85 8.13 8.08
N GLU A 53 7.70 9.14 8.22
CA GLU A 53 7.68 10.39 7.46
C GLU A 53 9.03 10.67 6.77
N ALA A 54 9.05 11.65 5.91
CA ALA A 54 10.30 12.19 5.42
C ALA A 54 10.86 13.23 6.39
N ASN A 55 12.19 13.31 6.52
CA ASN A 55 12.80 14.43 7.27
C ASN A 55 12.33 15.77 6.72
N GLU A 56 11.96 16.68 7.62
CA GLU A 56 11.42 17.98 7.27
C GLU A 56 12.31 19.12 7.72
N THR A 57 12.09 20.32 7.18
CA THR A 57 12.92 21.49 7.48
C THR A 57 12.09 22.67 7.97
N VAL A 58 12.67 23.42 8.94
CA VAL A 58 12.25 24.75 9.36
C VAL A 58 13.37 25.71 9.00
N ILE A 59 13.12 26.65 8.10
CA ILE A 59 14.10 27.64 7.65
C ILE A 59 13.73 29.01 8.25
N VAL A 60 14.61 29.56 9.04
CA VAL A 60 14.44 30.87 9.66
C VAL A 60 15.37 31.85 8.95
N THR A 61 14.80 32.91 8.32
CA THR A 61 15.55 33.93 7.58
C THR A 61 15.42 35.26 8.26
N LEU A 62 16.55 35.90 8.59
CA LEU A 62 16.63 37.24 9.22
C LEU A 62 16.52 38.34 8.18
N SER A 63 15.87 39.47 8.56
CA SER A 63 15.75 40.66 7.72
C SER A 63 15.56 41.91 8.53
N ASN A 64 15.63 43.10 7.89
CA ASN A 64 15.30 44.40 8.45
C ASN A 64 15.98 44.68 9.82
N PRO A 65 17.31 44.54 9.98
CA PRO A 65 17.95 44.84 11.24
C PRO A 65 17.85 46.32 11.60
N SER A 66 17.61 46.63 12.87
CA SER A 66 17.66 48.00 13.41
C SER A 66 18.80 48.10 14.43
N ASN A 67 19.57 49.19 14.37
CA ASN A 67 20.78 49.45 15.18
C ASN A 67 21.88 48.39 14.98
N ALA A 68 21.86 47.66 13.84
CA ALA A 68 22.85 46.67 13.41
C ALA A 68 22.83 46.56 11.89
N THR A 69 23.79 45.81 11.34
CA THR A 69 23.80 45.38 9.93
C THR A 69 23.60 43.87 9.85
N LEU A 70 22.92 43.40 8.82
CA LEU A 70 22.77 41.98 8.54
C LEU A 70 24.10 41.39 8.07
N GLY A 71 24.47 40.22 8.61
CA GLY A 71 25.65 39.49 8.21
C GLY A 71 25.35 38.55 7.03
N SER A 72 26.35 37.76 6.64
CA SER A 72 26.20 36.79 5.55
C SER A 72 25.48 35.51 5.96
N ASN A 73 25.36 35.22 7.26
CA ASN A 73 24.64 34.06 7.81
C ASN A 73 23.27 34.52 8.27
N ASP A 74 22.42 34.89 7.36
CA ASP A 74 21.09 35.43 7.60
C ASP A 74 19.96 34.37 7.54
N ALA A 75 20.27 33.14 7.15
CA ALA A 75 19.35 32.02 7.14
C ALA A 75 19.89 30.83 7.95
N HIS A 76 19.01 30.18 8.70
CA HIS A 76 19.30 28.97 9.44
C HIS A 76 18.28 27.90 9.09
N THR A 77 18.75 26.69 8.71
CA THR A 77 17.91 25.53 8.48
C THR A 77 18.02 24.58 9.67
N TYR A 78 16.89 24.33 10.30
CA TYR A 78 16.72 23.28 11.31
C TYR A 78 16.02 22.10 10.64
N THR A 79 16.53 20.88 10.83
CA THR A 79 15.91 19.67 10.30
C THR A 79 15.22 18.91 11.44
N ILE A 80 13.95 18.62 11.26
CA ILE A 80 13.20 17.66 12.07
C ILE A 80 13.45 16.30 11.43
N ASN A 81 14.10 15.41 12.17
CA ASN A 81 14.36 14.06 11.69
C ASN A 81 13.26 13.13 12.17
N ASP A 82 12.67 12.39 11.23
CA ASP A 82 11.79 11.29 11.55
C ASP A 82 12.55 10.19 12.32
N ASN A 83 11.92 9.65 13.35
CA ASN A 83 12.47 8.61 14.23
C ASN A 83 11.63 7.33 14.22
N ASP A 84 10.60 7.27 13.36
CA ASP A 84 9.71 6.14 13.22
C ASP A 84 10.23 5.10 12.24
N SER A 85 9.71 3.90 12.37
CA SER A 85 10.18 2.78 11.55
C SER A 85 9.36 2.66 10.27
N THR A 86 10.05 2.58 9.14
CA THR A 86 9.43 2.22 7.85
C THR A 86 8.55 0.97 7.99
N PRO A 87 7.27 1.00 7.61
CA PRO A 87 6.36 -0.11 7.75
C PRO A 87 6.79 -1.35 6.95
N VAL A 88 6.33 -2.51 7.40
CA VAL A 88 6.49 -3.78 6.70
C VAL A 88 5.20 -4.09 5.95
N VAL A 89 5.30 -4.48 4.67
CA VAL A 89 4.17 -4.89 3.83
C VAL A 89 4.13 -6.40 3.68
N ASP A 90 2.99 -7.01 4.03
CA ASP A 90 2.73 -8.45 4.00
C ASP A 90 1.31 -8.76 3.53
N PHE A 91 1.08 -9.98 3.03
CA PHE A 91 -0.30 -10.49 2.95
C PHE A 91 -0.86 -10.76 4.34
N ASN A 92 -2.12 -10.41 4.59
CA ASN A 92 -2.84 -10.72 5.83
C ASN A 92 -2.86 -12.23 6.14
N THR A 93 -2.93 -13.05 5.09
CA THR A 93 -2.86 -14.51 5.15
C THR A 93 -2.08 -15.04 3.95
N THR A 94 -1.40 -16.16 4.11
CA THR A 94 -0.60 -16.78 3.03
C THR A 94 -1.42 -17.69 2.13
N SER A 95 -2.67 -18.00 2.49
CA SER A 95 -3.56 -18.83 1.66
C SER A 95 -5.04 -18.55 1.93
N SER A 96 -5.86 -18.79 0.92
CA SER A 96 -7.33 -18.81 1.00
C SER A 96 -7.90 -19.67 -0.13
N ASN A 97 -9.18 -20.03 -0.03
CA ASN A 97 -9.87 -20.80 -1.06
C ASN A 97 -11.37 -20.51 -1.07
N GLN A 98 -12.02 -20.67 -2.20
CA GLN A 98 -13.47 -20.63 -2.38
C GLN A 98 -13.87 -21.57 -3.53
N ALA A 99 -15.16 -21.87 -3.62
CA ALA A 99 -15.72 -22.51 -4.81
C ALA A 99 -15.73 -21.50 -5.98
N GLU A 100 -15.67 -21.97 -7.22
CA GLU A 100 -15.71 -21.15 -8.42
C GLU A 100 -17.04 -20.36 -8.57
N SER A 101 -18.11 -20.80 -7.91
CA SER A 101 -19.38 -20.05 -7.82
C SER A 101 -19.27 -18.70 -7.14
N VAL A 102 -18.12 -18.37 -6.52
CA VAL A 102 -17.80 -17.04 -5.98
C VAL A 102 -17.17 -16.19 -7.07
N SER A 103 -17.87 -15.19 -7.57
CA SER A 103 -17.48 -14.38 -8.72
C SER A 103 -16.23 -13.50 -8.52
N SER A 104 -15.77 -13.28 -7.28
CA SER A 104 -14.57 -12.50 -6.98
C SER A 104 -14.06 -12.74 -5.56
N GLN A 105 -12.74 -12.58 -5.38
CA GLN A 105 -12.08 -12.67 -4.08
C GLN A 105 -11.17 -11.47 -3.87
N ALA A 106 -11.32 -10.78 -2.73
CA ALA A 106 -10.42 -9.73 -2.28
C ALA A 106 -9.32 -10.34 -1.39
N ILE A 107 -8.06 -10.09 -1.74
CA ILE A 107 -6.89 -10.49 -0.98
C ILE A 107 -6.33 -9.25 -0.29
N THR A 108 -6.27 -9.27 1.04
CA THR A 108 -5.81 -8.14 1.84
C THR A 108 -4.29 -8.16 1.97
N VAL A 109 -3.69 -6.98 1.76
CA VAL A 109 -2.28 -6.68 2.01
C VAL A 109 -2.23 -5.67 3.15
N ASP A 110 -1.49 -5.97 4.21
CA ASP A 110 -1.39 -5.17 5.42
C ASP A 110 -0.04 -4.46 5.52
N LEU A 111 -0.02 -3.34 6.24
CA LEU A 111 1.17 -2.67 6.72
C LEU A 111 1.27 -2.86 8.24
N SER A 112 2.49 -3.06 8.75
CA SER A 112 2.76 -3.18 10.19
C SER A 112 2.45 -1.90 10.98
N ALA A 113 2.49 -0.74 10.30
CA ALA A 113 2.16 0.58 10.83
C ALA A 113 1.65 1.47 9.69
N ALA A 114 0.96 2.57 10.01
CA ALA A 114 0.63 3.60 9.02
C ALA A 114 1.89 4.37 8.62
N SER A 115 1.92 4.90 7.39
CA SER A 115 2.92 5.84 6.90
C SER A 115 2.23 7.14 6.49
N ALA A 116 2.88 8.27 6.66
CA ALA A 116 2.42 9.56 6.14
C ALA A 116 2.57 9.66 4.62
N GLN A 117 3.24 8.68 3.99
CA GLN A 117 3.41 8.59 2.55
C GLN A 117 2.56 7.46 1.95
N ASN A 118 2.21 7.57 0.67
CA ASN A 118 1.63 6.43 -0.04
C ASN A 118 2.67 5.31 -0.12
N VAL A 119 2.27 4.11 0.30
CA VAL A 119 3.05 2.89 0.11
C VAL A 119 2.61 2.23 -1.19
N THR A 120 3.56 1.84 -2.05
CA THR A 120 3.27 1.04 -3.23
C THR A 120 4.01 -0.29 -3.15
N VAL A 121 3.40 -1.35 -3.67
CA VAL A 121 4.02 -2.67 -3.81
C VAL A 121 3.58 -3.31 -5.12
N ASP A 122 4.52 -3.81 -5.88
CA ASP A 122 4.23 -4.56 -7.09
C ASP A 122 3.78 -5.97 -6.75
N TYR A 123 2.87 -6.53 -7.54
CA TYR A 123 2.48 -7.92 -7.44
C TYR A 123 2.50 -8.63 -8.80
N ALA A 124 3.02 -9.85 -8.79
CA ALA A 124 2.99 -10.77 -9.91
C ALA A 124 1.96 -11.87 -9.67
N VAL A 125 1.27 -12.28 -10.73
CA VAL A 125 0.24 -13.31 -10.73
C VAL A 125 0.73 -14.53 -11.51
N THR A 126 0.70 -15.70 -10.87
CA THR A 126 1.05 -17.00 -11.44
C THR A 126 0.08 -18.06 -10.92
N GLY A 127 0.30 -19.34 -11.20
CA GLY A 127 -0.52 -20.44 -10.71
C GLY A 127 -0.91 -21.41 -11.80
N THR A 128 -1.84 -22.32 -11.51
CA THR A 128 -2.37 -23.30 -12.46
C THR A 128 -3.62 -22.79 -13.17
N ALA A 129 -4.42 -21.95 -12.50
CA ALA A 129 -5.58 -21.29 -13.10
C ALA A 129 -5.17 -20.35 -14.25
N THR A 130 -5.97 -20.33 -15.30
CA THR A 130 -5.73 -19.54 -16.52
C THR A 130 -6.39 -18.18 -16.41
N GLY A 131 -5.60 -17.13 -16.36
CA GLY A 131 -6.08 -15.75 -16.31
C GLY A 131 -6.70 -15.26 -17.60
N SER A 132 -6.91 -13.92 -17.69
CA SER A 132 -7.48 -13.23 -18.86
C SER A 132 -8.93 -13.58 -19.16
N GLY A 133 -9.70 -14.02 -18.13
CA GLY A 133 -11.13 -14.30 -18.24
C GLY A 133 -11.48 -15.73 -18.66
N THR A 134 -10.51 -16.66 -18.64
CA THR A 134 -10.80 -18.10 -18.72
C THR A 134 -11.33 -18.58 -17.38
N ASP A 135 -10.51 -18.58 -16.34
CA ASP A 135 -10.91 -19.00 -14.99
C ASP A 135 -11.09 -17.78 -14.08
N TYR A 136 -10.33 -16.69 -14.33
CA TYR A 136 -10.43 -15.44 -13.59
C TYR A 136 -9.85 -14.27 -14.37
N THR A 137 -10.02 -13.05 -13.83
CA THR A 137 -9.40 -11.82 -14.34
C THR A 137 -8.57 -11.15 -13.27
N LEU A 138 -7.26 -11.18 -13.42
CA LEU A 138 -6.28 -10.40 -12.69
C LEU A 138 -4.94 -10.43 -13.45
N ALA A 139 -4.37 -9.27 -13.74
CA ALA A 139 -3.02 -9.14 -14.31
C ALA A 139 -2.02 -8.72 -13.23
N ASN A 140 -0.72 -8.83 -13.54
CA ASN A 140 0.33 -8.20 -12.73
C ASN A 140 0.04 -6.70 -12.58
N GLY A 141 0.39 -6.12 -11.45
CA GLY A 141 0.12 -4.71 -11.19
C GLY A 141 0.86 -4.17 -9.99
N THR A 142 0.47 -2.98 -9.60
CA THR A 142 0.99 -2.29 -8.41
C THR A 142 -0.19 -1.93 -7.52
N LEU A 143 -0.13 -2.34 -6.25
CA LEU A 143 -1.07 -1.91 -5.21
C LEU A 143 -0.55 -0.62 -4.60
N THR A 144 -1.44 0.35 -4.40
CA THR A 144 -1.17 1.56 -3.63
C THR A 144 -2.00 1.55 -2.35
N ILE A 145 -1.33 1.64 -1.21
CA ILE A 145 -1.94 1.86 0.11
C ILE A 145 -1.73 3.34 0.41
N ASN A 146 -2.83 4.08 0.56
CA ASN A 146 -2.75 5.53 0.73
C ASN A 146 -2.17 5.92 2.09
N ALA A 147 -1.56 7.10 2.16
CA ALA A 147 -1.07 7.70 3.39
C ALA A 147 -2.11 7.61 4.51
N GLY A 148 -1.68 7.22 5.70
CA GLY A 148 -2.53 6.99 6.89
C GLY A 148 -3.30 5.68 6.90
N ALA A 149 -3.39 4.94 5.79
CA ALA A 149 -4.00 3.61 5.78
C ALA A 149 -3.00 2.52 6.19
N THR A 150 -3.51 1.43 6.76
CA THR A 150 -2.73 0.27 7.19
C THR A 150 -3.00 -0.97 6.35
N SER A 151 -3.84 -0.88 5.31
CA SER A 151 -4.12 -2.01 4.42
C SER A 151 -4.62 -1.57 3.05
N GLY A 152 -4.49 -2.47 2.08
CA GLY A 152 -5.07 -2.38 0.75
C GLY A 152 -5.54 -3.75 0.27
N THR A 153 -6.20 -3.82 -0.89
CA THR A 153 -6.72 -5.08 -1.42
C THR A 153 -6.35 -5.28 -2.89
N ILE A 154 -5.96 -6.50 -3.23
CA ILE A 154 -5.84 -7.00 -4.60
C ILE A 154 -7.07 -7.87 -4.85
N THR A 155 -7.81 -7.63 -5.92
CA THR A 155 -9.05 -8.37 -6.22
C THR A 155 -8.86 -9.32 -7.38
N ILE A 156 -9.02 -10.62 -7.14
CA ILE A 156 -9.20 -11.63 -8.18
C ILE A 156 -10.66 -11.50 -8.62
N ALA A 157 -10.88 -11.06 -9.84
CA ALA A 157 -12.21 -10.74 -10.35
C ALA A 157 -12.65 -11.73 -11.43
N SER A 158 -13.96 -11.76 -11.70
CA SER A 158 -14.56 -12.58 -12.77
C SER A 158 -14.11 -14.04 -12.70
N ILE A 159 -14.16 -14.63 -11.50
CA ILE A 159 -13.99 -16.07 -11.33
C ILE A 159 -15.16 -16.71 -12.09
N VAL A 160 -14.84 -17.68 -12.95
CA VAL A 160 -15.79 -18.30 -13.86
C VAL A 160 -16.31 -19.61 -13.23
N ASP A 161 -17.63 -19.73 -13.15
CA ASP A 161 -18.38 -20.90 -12.70
C ASP A 161 -18.99 -21.55 -13.95
N ASP A 162 -18.64 -22.78 -14.28
CA ASP A 162 -19.21 -23.46 -15.45
C ASP A 162 -19.94 -24.77 -15.05
N SER A 163 -19.89 -25.82 -15.79
CA SER A 163 -20.52 -27.12 -15.48
C SER A 163 -19.61 -28.27 -15.85
N ILE A 164 -18.34 -28.04 -15.96
CA ILE A 164 -17.34 -29.03 -16.33
C ILE A 164 -16.60 -29.46 -15.07
N THR A 165 -16.61 -30.72 -14.72
CA THR A 165 -15.82 -31.26 -13.62
C THR A 165 -14.34 -31.07 -13.91
N GLU A 166 -13.66 -30.31 -13.09
CA GLU A 166 -12.26 -29.95 -13.21
C GLU A 166 -11.47 -30.32 -11.96
N GLY A 167 -10.21 -29.96 -11.88
CA GLY A 167 -9.40 -30.06 -10.68
C GLY A 167 -9.30 -28.69 -10.04
N SER A 168 -9.21 -28.64 -8.70
CA SER A 168 -8.94 -27.35 -8.03
C SER A 168 -7.69 -26.69 -8.57
N GLU A 169 -7.75 -25.39 -8.83
CA GLU A 169 -6.71 -24.60 -9.46
C GLU A 169 -6.20 -23.47 -8.54
N SER A 170 -5.01 -22.97 -8.80
CA SER A 170 -4.38 -21.96 -7.96
C SER A 170 -4.14 -20.65 -8.71
N VAL A 171 -4.33 -19.53 -7.98
CA VAL A 171 -3.84 -18.20 -8.33
C VAL A 171 -2.83 -17.80 -7.25
N ILE A 172 -1.58 -17.61 -7.64
CA ILE A 172 -0.48 -17.28 -6.72
C ILE A 172 -0.09 -15.82 -6.93
N LEU A 173 -0.20 -15.03 -5.88
CA LEU A 173 0.23 -13.63 -5.82
C LEU A 173 1.57 -13.55 -5.12
N THR A 174 2.52 -12.81 -5.70
CA THR A 174 3.86 -12.56 -5.11
C THR A 174 4.12 -11.07 -5.08
N LEU A 175 4.30 -10.52 -3.87
CA LEU A 175 4.66 -9.11 -3.65
C LEU A 175 6.15 -8.89 -3.92
N SER A 176 6.49 -7.69 -4.43
CA SER A 176 7.87 -7.29 -4.71
C SER A 176 8.01 -5.77 -4.79
N SER A 177 9.25 -5.27 -4.74
CA SER A 177 9.61 -3.87 -5.00
C SER A 177 8.75 -2.85 -4.22
N PRO A 178 8.61 -2.96 -2.88
CA PRO A 178 7.86 -1.98 -2.12
C PRO A 178 8.56 -0.61 -2.16
N SER A 179 7.77 0.46 -2.13
CA SER A 179 8.24 1.84 -1.94
C SER A 179 7.61 2.41 -0.67
N ASN A 180 8.38 3.12 0.14
CA ASN A 180 7.99 3.63 1.47
C ASN A 180 7.56 2.51 2.44
N ALA A 181 8.03 1.28 2.21
CA ALA A 181 7.87 0.12 3.07
C ALA A 181 9.00 -0.86 2.82
N SER A 182 9.19 -1.80 3.74
CA SER A 182 10.03 -2.99 3.54
C SER A 182 9.14 -4.21 3.29
N LEU A 183 9.62 -5.16 2.49
CA LEU A 183 8.90 -6.41 2.24
C LEU A 183 9.03 -7.35 3.44
N GLY A 184 7.92 -7.89 3.91
CA GLY A 184 7.90 -8.86 5.00
C GLY A 184 8.07 -10.30 4.56
N SER A 185 7.83 -11.22 5.50
CA SER A 185 7.98 -12.67 5.27
C SER A 185 6.82 -13.29 4.50
N ASP A 186 5.60 -12.73 4.67
CA ASP A 186 4.37 -13.23 4.08
C ASP A 186 4.08 -12.56 2.73
N SER A 187 5.10 -12.59 1.85
CA SER A 187 5.08 -11.95 0.53
C SER A 187 4.43 -12.79 -0.57
N VAL A 188 3.96 -14.01 -0.25
CA VAL A 188 3.28 -14.90 -1.20
C VAL A 188 1.93 -15.32 -0.64
N HIS A 189 0.88 -15.20 -1.46
CA HIS A 189 -0.47 -15.70 -1.15
C HIS A 189 -0.93 -16.67 -2.23
N THR A 190 -1.43 -17.83 -1.83
CA THR A 190 -2.04 -18.81 -2.73
C THR A 190 -3.55 -18.82 -2.54
N TYR A 191 -4.27 -18.42 -3.54
CA TYR A 191 -5.73 -18.60 -3.63
C TYR A 191 -6.07 -19.83 -4.41
N THR A 192 -6.95 -20.70 -3.91
CA THR A 192 -7.40 -21.90 -4.59
C THR A 192 -8.85 -21.75 -5.04
N ILE A 193 -9.11 -21.91 -6.32
CA ILE A 193 -10.44 -22.04 -6.92
C ILE A 193 -10.81 -23.52 -6.83
N ASN A 194 -11.88 -23.82 -6.11
CA ASN A 194 -12.36 -25.20 -5.97
C ASN A 194 -13.51 -25.43 -6.93
N ASP A 195 -13.38 -26.46 -7.76
CA ASP A 195 -14.46 -26.98 -8.60
C ASP A 195 -15.64 -27.43 -7.72
N ASN A 196 -16.85 -27.06 -8.11
CA ASN A 196 -18.09 -27.38 -7.42
C ASN A 196 -19.02 -28.28 -8.25
N ASP A 197 -18.55 -28.78 -9.40
CA ASP A 197 -19.31 -29.56 -10.32
C ASP A 197 -19.21 -31.09 -10.04
N SER A 198 -20.25 -31.78 -10.45
CA SER A 198 -20.32 -33.21 -10.23
C SER A 198 -19.76 -33.98 -11.43
N ALA A 199 -19.00 -35.02 -11.14
CA ALA A 199 -18.52 -35.91 -12.20
C ALA A 199 -19.70 -36.45 -13.05
N PRO A 200 -19.56 -36.46 -14.38
CA PRO A 200 -20.59 -36.97 -15.24
C PRO A 200 -20.87 -38.47 -14.98
N VAL A 201 -22.11 -38.88 -15.16
CA VAL A 201 -22.53 -40.27 -14.99
C VAL A 201 -22.66 -40.93 -16.37
N VAL A 202 -22.04 -42.07 -16.52
CA VAL A 202 -22.06 -42.84 -17.78
C VAL A 202 -23.11 -43.93 -17.68
N ASP A 203 -24.14 -43.85 -18.51
CA ASP A 203 -25.22 -44.82 -18.56
C ASP A 203 -25.51 -45.23 -19.99
N PHE A 204 -26.09 -46.44 -20.16
CA PHE A 204 -26.73 -46.80 -21.42
C PHE A 204 -28.00 -45.96 -21.59
N ASN A 205 -28.21 -45.42 -22.77
CA ASN A 205 -29.43 -44.68 -23.14
C ASN A 205 -30.70 -45.50 -22.92
N THR A 206 -30.61 -46.82 -23.12
CA THR A 206 -31.70 -47.79 -22.84
C THR A 206 -31.14 -49.01 -22.13
N THR A 207 -31.92 -49.57 -21.17
CA THR A 207 -31.53 -50.79 -20.43
C THR A 207 -31.77 -52.08 -21.17
N SER A 208 -32.47 -52.02 -22.29
CA SER A 208 -32.76 -53.23 -23.15
C SER A 208 -33.09 -52.80 -24.56
N SER A 209 -32.67 -53.59 -25.52
CA SER A 209 -33.06 -53.46 -26.93
C SER A 209 -33.19 -54.86 -27.55
N SER A 210 -33.92 -54.95 -28.63
CA SER A 210 -34.06 -56.20 -29.39
C SER A 210 -34.22 -55.88 -30.86
N GLU A 211 -33.61 -56.72 -31.71
CA GLU A 211 -33.74 -56.66 -33.16
C GLU A 211 -33.93 -58.08 -33.71
N ALA A 212 -34.34 -58.18 -34.97
CA ALA A 212 -34.46 -59.49 -35.64
C ALA A 212 -33.05 -60.01 -35.94
N GLU A 213 -32.89 -61.35 -35.95
CA GLU A 213 -31.63 -62.02 -36.31
C GLU A 213 -31.16 -61.78 -37.76
N SER A 214 -32.03 -61.15 -38.57
CA SER A 214 -31.70 -60.75 -39.94
C SER A 214 -30.84 -59.50 -40.00
N GLU A 215 -30.77 -58.75 -38.90
CA GLU A 215 -29.88 -57.54 -38.75
C GLU A 215 -28.46 -58.02 -38.50
N SER A 216 -27.50 -57.41 -39.20
CA SER A 216 -26.09 -57.79 -39.11
C SER A 216 -25.33 -57.13 -37.98
N SER A 217 -25.88 -56.06 -37.30
CA SER A 217 -25.26 -55.34 -36.19
C SER A 217 -26.32 -54.62 -35.38
N ALA A 218 -26.05 -54.42 -34.07
CA ALA A 218 -26.81 -53.56 -33.18
C ALA A 218 -25.90 -52.47 -32.61
N ALA A 219 -26.39 -51.26 -32.58
CA ALA A 219 -25.69 -50.14 -31.93
C ALA A 219 -26.28 -49.85 -30.55
N LEU A 220 -25.47 -49.87 -29.50
CA LEU A 220 -25.86 -49.51 -28.16
C LEU A 220 -25.29 -48.11 -27.86
N THR A 221 -26.15 -47.16 -27.56
CA THR A 221 -25.74 -45.79 -27.22
C THR A 221 -25.45 -45.68 -25.73
N VAL A 222 -24.29 -45.12 -25.43
CA VAL A 222 -23.87 -44.74 -24.06
C VAL A 222 -23.86 -43.23 -23.99
N ASP A 223 -24.53 -42.67 -23.01
CA ASP A 223 -24.64 -41.24 -22.75
C ASP A 223 -23.78 -40.86 -21.54
N LEU A 224 -23.41 -39.58 -21.48
CA LEU A 224 -22.75 -38.90 -20.38
C LEU A 224 -23.72 -37.93 -19.72
#